data_2f5f087fcf1b633aa8dc7ee88197a4ef
#
_entry.id   2f5f087fcf1b633aa8dc7ee88197a4ef
#
_cell.length_a   1.000
_cell.length_b   1.000
_cell.length_c   1.000
_cell.angle_alpha   90.00
_cell.angle_beta   90.00
_cell.angle_gamma   90.00
#
_symmetry.space_group_name_H-M   'P 1'
#
loop_
_entity.id
_entity.type
_entity.pdbx_description
1 polymer ?
#
loop_
_entity_poly.entity_id
_entity_poly.type
_entity_poly.pdbx_seq_one_letter_code
_entity_poly.pdbx_strand_id
1 'polypeptide(L)'
;SQIFAPVESLGMEIQTIQSAFAGMERINEFYSLEEKKEPAALTENTDYGIAAELKNVTFGYDESQVILNDVSLQIKKGEQVTLLGRTGAGKSTIFKLLLGLYEPQKGMVLIWGVPSVDLPDAKKRKVFGYVEQSFHMVPGSVKDQITLYDSKISNADVKKAAELTGLAKTIEALPYQYDTICTQDLFSQGQWQLLSIARAAAAEPEILLLDEITANLDAETEKMVLN
;
A
#
# COMPACT_ATOMS: atom_id res chain seq x y z
N SER A 1 13.43 51.27 26.50
CA SER A 1 12.58 50.48 25.59
C SER A 1 13.22 50.22 24.21
N GLN A 2 14.35 50.82 23.83
CA GLN A 2 15.01 50.61 22.54
C GLN A 2 15.93 49.38 22.45
N ILE A 3 16.21 48.71 23.54
CA ILE A 3 17.14 47.55 23.60
C ILE A 3 16.37 46.23 23.56
N PHE A 4 15.10 46.20 23.94
CA PHE A 4 14.29 44.94 24.01
C PHE A 4 13.92 44.37 22.65
N ALA A 5 13.57 45.20 21.67
CA ALA A 5 13.18 44.74 20.33
C ALA A 5 14.32 44.00 19.58
N PRO A 6 15.58 44.46 19.60
CA PRO A 6 16.69 43.69 19.02
C PRO A 6 16.97 42.37 19.73
N VAL A 7 16.75 42.27 21.04
CA VAL A 7 16.97 41.03 21.81
C VAL A 7 15.87 39.99 21.47
N GLU A 8 14.61 40.41 21.33
CA GLU A 8 13.54 39.52 20.91
C GLU A 8 13.73 39.04 19.47
N SER A 9 14.20 39.92 18.56
CA SER A 9 14.54 39.54 17.18
C SER A 9 15.66 38.49 17.14
N LEU A 10 16.69 38.63 17.93
CA LEU A 10 17.77 37.64 18.07
C LEU A 10 17.25 36.27 18.55
N GLY A 11 16.28 36.26 19.48
CA GLY A 11 15.66 35.02 19.96
C GLY A 11 14.91 34.28 18.85
N MET A 12 14.16 35.00 18.03
CA MET A 12 13.43 34.39 16.87
C MET A 12 14.41 33.91 15.78
N GLU A 13 15.47 34.62 15.50
CA GLU A 13 16.51 34.23 14.55
C GLU A 13 17.22 32.94 14.99
N ILE A 14 17.54 32.82 16.28
CA ILE A 14 18.11 31.59 16.85
C ILE A 14 17.16 30.41 16.74
N GLN A 15 15.86 30.59 17.01
CA GLN A 15 14.87 29.55 16.83
C GLN A 15 14.74 29.11 15.35
N THR A 16 14.79 30.06 14.43
CA THR A 16 14.73 29.77 12.99
C THR A 16 15.96 28.96 12.55
N ILE A 17 17.16 29.35 13.05
CA ILE A 17 18.39 28.61 12.79
C ILE A 17 18.32 27.19 13.37
N GLN A 18 17.87 27.04 14.62
CA GLN A 18 17.71 25.70 15.23
C GLN A 18 16.73 24.82 14.47
N SER A 19 15.60 25.38 14.00
CA SER A 19 14.63 24.64 13.17
C SER A 19 15.22 24.22 11.82
N ALA A 20 16.05 25.08 11.21
CA ALA A 20 16.75 24.78 9.96
C ALA A 20 17.79 23.67 10.16
N PHE A 21 18.54 23.68 11.26
CA PHE A 21 19.49 22.61 11.61
C PHE A 21 18.78 21.28 11.84
N ALA A 22 17.67 21.27 12.61
CA ALA A 22 16.88 20.06 12.82
C ALA A 22 16.29 19.50 11.51
N GLY A 23 15.91 20.38 10.58
CA GLY A 23 15.51 20.00 9.23
C GLY A 23 16.64 19.37 8.42
N MET A 24 17.84 19.96 8.51
CA MET A 24 19.04 19.46 7.83
C MET A 24 19.50 18.11 8.38
N GLU A 25 19.44 17.90 9.71
CA GLU A 25 19.73 16.59 10.32
C GLU A 25 18.80 15.49 9.79
N ARG A 26 17.50 15.75 9.72
CA ARG A 26 16.52 14.78 9.15
C ARG A 26 16.79 14.47 7.70
N ILE A 27 17.18 15.48 6.90
CA ILE A 27 17.53 15.28 5.49
C ILE A 27 18.81 14.45 5.39
N ASN A 28 19.84 14.74 6.20
CA ASN A 28 21.08 13.97 6.22
C ASN A 28 20.85 12.52 6.70
N GLU A 29 20.00 12.33 7.71
CA GLU A 29 19.59 11.00 8.16
C GLU A 29 18.89 10.23 7.02
N PHE A 30 17.99 10.88 6.29
CA PHE A 30 17.33 10.28 5.12
C PHE A 30 18.34 9.91 4.02
N TYR A 31 19.29 10.78 3.70
CA TYR A 31 20.34 10.48 2.71
C TYR A 31 21.37 9.45 3.19
N SER A 32 21.50 9.24 4.49
CA SER A 32 22.38 8.21 5.06
C SER A 32 21.76 6.82 5.09
N LEU A 33 20.45 6.71 4.82
CA LEU A 33 19.80 5.41 4.66
C LEU A 33 20.42 4.71 3.44
N GLU A 34 21.04 3.56 3.65
CA GLU A 34 21.55 2.73 2.56
C GLU A 34 20.41 2.34 1.63
N GLU A 35 20.56 2.63 0.33
CA GLU A 35 19.66 2.05 -0.67
C GLU A 35 19.73 0.52 -0.56
N LYS A 36 18.58 -0.12 -0.40
CA LYS A 36 18.50 -1.58 -0.50
C LYS A 36 19.12 -1.99 -1.81
N LYS A 37 20.24 -2.73 -1.75
CA LYS A 37 20.85 -3.33 -2.95
C LYS A 37 19.77 -4.17 -3.63
N GLU A 38 19.57 -3.94 -4.93
CA GLU A 38 18.70 -4.81 -5.70
C GLU A 38 19.17 -6.26 -5.50
N PRO A 39 18.28 -7.15 -5.04
CA PRO A 39 18.67 -8.55 -4.86
C PRO A 39 19.08 -9.15 -6.19
N ALA A 40 20.10 -10.00 -6.16
CA ALA A 40 20.54 -10.78 -7.30
C ALA A 40 19.34 -11.48 -7.94
N ALA A 41 19.32 -11.53 -9.28
CA ALA A 41 18.23 -12.06 -10.08
C ALA A 41 17.57 -13.28 -9.41
N LEU A 42 16.26 -13.17 -9.20
CA LEU A 42 15.44 -14.26 -8.68
C LEU A 42 15.70 -15.49 -9.53
N THR A 43 16.38 -16.50 -9.00
CA THR A 43 16.43 -17.81 -9.62
C THR A 43 14.98 -18.31 -9.59
N GLU A 44 14.43 -18.55 -10.78
CA GLU A 44 13.13 -19.17 -10.97
C GLU A 44 13.17 -20.59 -10.38
N ASN A 45 13.00 -20.70 -9.08
CA ASN A 45 12.93 -21.97 -8.41
C ASN A 45 11.46 -22.33 -8.22
N THR A 46 10.99 -23.18 -9.09
CA THR A 46 9.61 -23.35 -9.53
C THR A 46 8.93 -24.57 -8.92
N ASP A 47 8.63 -24.54 -7.62
CA ASP A 47 7.58 -25.42 -7.10
C ASP A 47 6.39 -24.57 -6.61
N TYR A 48 5.53 -24.20 -7.57
CA TYR A 48 4.59 -23.09 -7.47
C TYR A 48 3.21 -23.47 -6.94
N GLY A 49 3.14 -24.37 -6.01
CA GLY A 49 1.90 -24.59 -5.27
C GLY A 49 1.58 -23.48 -4.26
N ILE A 50 2.58 -22.79 -3.70
CA ILE A 50 2.43 -21.85 -2.59
C ILE A 50 2.76 -20.43 -3.09
N ALA A 51 1.75 -19.54 -3.06
CA ALA A 51 1.90 -18.15 -3.46
C ALA A 51 2.51 -17.28 -2.35
N ALA A 52 2.07 -17.50 -1.11
CA ALA A 52 2.59 -16.77 0.05
C ALA A 52 2.70 -17.69 1.26
N GLU A 53 3.73 -17.49 2.08
CA GLU A 53 3.97 -18.35 3.24
C GLU A 53 4.60 -17.56 4.40
N LEU A 54 4.06 -17.73 5.60
CA LEU A 54 4.65 -17.35 6.87
C LEU A 54 5.13 -18.61 7.57
N LYS A 55 6.40 -18.66 7.99
CA LYS A 55 7.00 -19.79 8.73
C LYS A 55 7.44 -19.34 10.12
N ASN A 56 6.72 -19.77 11.16
CA ASN A 56 7.03 -19.49 12.58
C ASN A 56 7.37 -18.02 12.83
N VAL A 57 6.56 -17.12 12.28
CA VAL A 57 6.80 -15.68 12.31
C VAL A 57 6.48 -15.11 13.68
N THR A 58 7.47 -14.44 14.27
CA THR A 58 7.30 -13.59 15.45
C THR A 58 7.66 -12.17 15.07
N PHE A 59 6.77 -11.20 15.34
CA PHE A 59 6.94 -9.82 14.97
C PHE A 59 6.30 -8.85 15.95
N GLY A 60 6.96 -7.72 16.20
CA GLY A 60 6.48 -6.53 16.87
C GLY A 60 7.11 -5.29 16.25
N TYR A 61 6.43 -4.14 16.29
CA TYR A 61 6.99 -2.87 15.77
C TYR A 61 8.10 -2.32 16.69
N ASP A 62 8.10 -2.73 17.93
CA ASP A 62 9.15 -2.48 18.91
C ASP A 62 9.43 -3.76 19.71
N GLU A 63 10.55 -3.79 20.42
CA GLU A 63 10.98 -4.98 21.20
C GLU A 63 10.07 -5.27 22.41
N SER A 64 9.27 -4.30 22.85
CA SER A 64 8.43 -4.41 24.05
C SER A 64 7.08 -5.05 23.80
N GLN A 65 6.60 -5.05 22.54
CA GLN A 65 5.26 -5.53 22.20
C GLN A 65 5.26 -6.49 21.02
N VAL A 66 5.13 -7.78 21.31
CA VAL A 66 4.94 -8.81 20.29
C VAL A 66 3.49 -8.76 19.77
N ILE A 67 3.31 -8.59 18.46
CA ILE A 67 2.01 -8.55 17.77
C ILE A 67 1.68 -9.90 17.17
N LEU A 68 2.66 -10.53 16.52
CA LEU A 68 2.54 -11.89 15.99
C LEU A 68 3.50 -12.80 16.75
N ASN A 69 3.02 -13.92 17.24
CA ASN A 69 3.81 -14.87 18.03
C ASN A 69 3.69 -16.26 17.42
N ASP A 70 4.78 -16.72 16.81
CA ASP A 70 4.91 -18.06 16.19
C ASP A 70 3.80 -18.37 15.17
N VAL A 71 3.50 -17.41 14.28
CA VAL A 71 2.43 -17.53 13.28
C VAL A 71 2.95 -18.25 12.05
N SER A 72 2.24 -19.30 11.63
CA SER A 72 2.47 -20.01 10.38
C SER A 72 1.21 -20.04 9.53
N LEU A 73 1.35 -19.72 8.24
CA LEU A 73 0.26 -19.65 7.27
C LEU A 73 0.82 -19.99 5.89
N GLN A 74 0.09 -20.76 5.11
CA GLN A 74 0.39 -21.01 3.70
C GLN A 74 -0.83 -20.66 2.85
N ILE A 75 -0.60 -19.97 1.74
CA ILE A 75 -1.63 -19.57 0.77
C ILE A 75 -1.19 -20.15 -0.58
N LYS A 76 -2.02 -21.00 -1.16
CA LYS A 76 -1.75 -21.64 -2.44
C LYS A 76 -2.14 -20.73 -3.59
N LYS A 77 -1.58 -20.98 -4.76
CA LYS A 77 -1.99 -20.28 -6.00
C LYS A 77 -3.48 -20.47 -6.26
N GLY A 78 -4.20 -19.36 -6.47
CA GLY A 78 -5.64 -19.35 -6.72
C GLY A 78 -6.50 -19.60 -5.48
N GLU A 79 -5.90 -19.67 -4.28
CA GLU A 79 -6.62 -19.80 -3.03
C GLU A 79 -7.07 -18.43 -2.52
N GLN A 80 -8.30 -18.37 -2.01
CA GLN A 80 -8.84 -17.23 -1.30
C GLN A 80 -8.81 -17.51 0.20
N VAL A 81 -8.14 -16.63 0.95
CA VAL A 81 -7.98 -16.75 2.41
C VAL A 81 -8.52 -15.52 3.10
N THR A 82 -9.37 -15.72 4.11
CA THR A 82 -9.91 -14.64 4.93
C THR A 82 -9.29 -14.68 6.33
N LEU A 83 -8.66 -13.56 6.72
CA LEU A 83 -8.12 -13.37 8.06
C LEU A 83 -9.20 -12.80 8.99
N LEU A 84 -9.66 -13.59 9.94
CA LEU A 84 -10.65 -13.17 10.93
C LEU A 84 -9.99 -12.83 12.26
N GLY A 85 -10.45 -11.79 12.92
CA GLY A 85 -9.93 -11.39 14.23
C GLY A 85 -10.38 -9.97 14.62
N ARG A 86 -10.27 -9.66 15.92
CA ARG A 86 -10.58 -8.34 16.45
C ARG A 86 -9.64 -7.27 15.88
N THR A 87 -10.04 -6.00 15.92
CA THR A 87 -9.14 -4.88 15.63
C THR A 87 -7.92 -4.98 16.53
N GLY A 88 -6.72 -4.78 15.98
CA GLY A 88 -5.46 -4.96 16.70
C GLY A 88 -4.93 -6.40 16.78
N ALA A 89 -5.62 -7.41 16.22
CA ALA A 89 -5.16 -8.80 16.21
C ALA A 89 -3.97 -9.07 15.25
N GLY A 90 -3.41 -8.06 14.59
CA GLY A 90 -2.25 -8.22 13.72
C GLY A 90 -2.58 -8.51 12.24
N LYS A 91 -3.85 -8.42 11.79
CA LYS A 91 -4.23 -8.68 10.39
C LYS A 91 -3.46 -7.80 9.40
N SER A 92 -3.51 -6.49 9.58
CA SER A 92 -2.78 -5.53 8.72
C SER A 92 -1.26 -5.66 8.89
N THR A 93 -0.78 -6.17 10.03
CA THR A 93 0.63 -6.48 10.23
C THR A 93 1.08 -7.65 9.33
N ILE A 94 0.24 -8.68 9.18
CA ILE A 94 0.51 -9.78 8.24
C ILE A 94 0.65 -9.23 6.81
N PHE A 95 -0.26 -8.33 6.37
CA PHE A 95 -0.16 -7.72 5.04
C PHE A 95 1.14 -6.93 4.86
N LYS A 96 1.53 -6.14 5.87
CA LYS A 96 2.78 -5.37 5.83
C LYS A 96 4.03 -6.27 5.72
N LEU A 97 4.02 -7.43 6.39
CA LEU A 97 5.08 -8.41 6.28
C LEU A 97 5.08 -9.11 4.92
N LEU A 98 3.92 -9.46 4.36
CA LEU A 98 3.80 -10.02 3.01
C LEU A 98 4.32 -9.04 1.96
N LEU A 99 4.01 -7.74 2.10
CA LEU A 99 4.51 -6.67 1.22
C LEU A 99 6.03 -6.42 1.37
N GLY A 100 6.69 -7.05 2.36
CA GLY A 100 8.10 -6.86 2.65
C GLY A 100 8.44 -5.46 3.15
N LEU A 101 7.48 -4.79 3.82
CA LEU A 101 7.70 -3.48 4.44
C LEU A 101 8.46 -3.60 5.77
N TYR A 102 8.37 -4.76 6.40
CA TYR A 102 9.08 -5.09 7.63
C TYR A 102 9.65 -6.50 7.53
N GLU A 103 10.75 -6.72 8.26
CA GLU A 103 11.36 -8.02 8.45
C GLU A 103 10.93 -8.60 9.81
N PRO A 104 10.52 -9.89 9.90
CA PRO A 104 10.15 -10.49 11.16
C PRO A 104 11.39 -10.71 12.06
N GLN A 105 11.23 -10.59 13.39
CA GLN A 105 12.31 -10.89 14.35
C GLN A 105 12.68 -12.37 14.39
N LYS A 106 11.68 -13.26 14.11
CA LYS A 106 11.90 -14.70 13.99
C LYS A 106 11.04 -15.27 12.87
N GLY A 107 11.50 -16.36 12.28
CA GLY A 107 10.84 -17.00 11.17
C GLY A 107 11.13 -16.32 9.84
N MET A 108 10.29 -16.55 8.85
CA MET A 108 10.44 -15.95 7.52
C MET A 108 9.10 -15.78 6.83
N VAL A 109 9.02 -14.80 5.94
CA VAL A 109 7.87 -14.54 5.07
C VAL A 109 8.32 -14.71 3.63
N LEU A 110 7.68 -15.59 2.90
CA LEU A 110 8.06 -15.97 1.54
C LEU A 110 6.92 -15.66 0.57
N ILE A 111 7.27 -15.11 -0.59
CA ILE A 111 6.38 -14.89 -1.73
C ILE A 111 6.97 -15.66 -2.91
N TRP A 112 6.23 -16.65 -3.40
CA TRP A 112 6.74 -17.56 -4.43
C TRP A 112 8.09 -18.18 -4.05
N GLY A 113 8.28 -18.49 -2.76
CA GLY A 113 9.53 -19.06 -2.24
C GLY A 113 10.67 -18.07 -2.03
N VAL A 114 10.48 -16.78 -2.32
CA VAL A 114 11.46 -15.71 -2.12
C VAL A 114 11.11 -14.91 -0.87
N PRO A 115 12.07 -14.52 -0.01
CA PRO A 115 11.79 -13.66 1.13
C PRO A 115 11.11 -12.37 0.67
N SER A 116 10.01 -11.98 1.32
CA SER A 116 9.19 -10.82 0.91
C SER A 116 9.99 -9.51 0.92
N VAL A 117 10.98 -9.39 1.81
CA VAL A 117 11.87 -8.23 1.94
C VAL A 117 12.87 -8.13 0.78
N ASP A 118 13.14 -9.24 0.08
CA ASP A 118 14.08 -9.30 -1.04
C ASP A 118 13.40 -9.10 -2.40
N LEU A 119 12.07 -8.94 -2.43
CA LEU A 119 11.37 -8.63 -3.66
C LEU A 119 11.74 -7.22 -4.15
N PRO A 120 12.24 -7.07 -5.41
CA PRO A 120 12.52 -5.77 -5.99
C PRO A 120 11.26 -4.89 -6.04
N ASP A 121 11.37 -3.62 -5.64
CA ASP A 121 10.24 -2.69 -5.63
C ASP A 121 9.60 -2.51 -7.02
N ALA A 122 10.40 -2.57 -8.08
CA ALA A 122 9.92 -2.53 -9.46
C ALA A 122 9.01 -3.71 -9.83
N LYS A 123 9.11 -4.85 -9.13
CA LYS A 123 8.27 -6.03 -9.34
C LYS A 123 7.08 -6.09 -8.39
N LYS A 124 7.15 -5.44 -7.23
CA LYS A 124 6.11 -5.52 -6.19
C LYS A 124 4.73 -5.18 -6.72
N ARG A 125 4.60 -4.17 -7.59
CA ARG A 125 3.29 -3.77 -8.15
C ARG A 125 2.67 -4.83 -9.07
N LYS A 126 3.49 -5.65 -9.73
CA LYS A 126 3.00 -6.79 -10.52
C LYS A 126 2.65 -7.99 -9.64
N VAL A 127 3.38 -8.14 -8.53
CA VAL A 127 3.14 -9.24 -7.59
C VAL A 127 1.93 -8.92 -6.71
N PHE A 128 1.83 -7.68 -6.20
CA PHE A 128 0.81 -7.30 -5.23
C PHE A 128 -0.14 -6.22 -5.74
N GLY A 129 -1.44 -6.46 -5.60
CA GLY A 129 -2.46 -5.42 -5.48
C GLY A 129 -2.83 -5.26 -4.01
N TYR A 130 -2.64 -4.07 -3.44
CA TYR A 130 -2.99 -3.80 -2.05
C TYR A 130 -4.07 -2.74 -1.96
N VAL A 131 -5.15 -3.08 -1.27
CA VAL A 131 -6.28 -2.19 -0.99
C VAL A 131 -6.30 -1.91 0.51
N GLU A 132 -6.01 -0.67 0.86
CA GLU A 132 -6.05 -0.18 2.24
C GLU A 132 -7.48 0.16 2.67
N GLN A 133 -7.70 0.19 3.99
CA GLN A 133 -8.97 0.60 4.59
C GLN A 133 -9.38 2.02 4.17
N SER A 134 -8.43 2.94 3.99
CA SER A 134 -8.66 4.32 3.57
C SER A 134 -8.13 4.55 2.16
N PHE A 135 -8.94 5.24 1.33
CA PHE A 135 -8.49 5.66 0.01
C PHE A 135 -7.58 6.88 0.10
N HIS A 136 -6.38 6.76 -0.46
CA HIS A 136 -5.45 7.89 -0.61
C HIS A 136 -5.53 8.44 -2.04
N MET A 137 -6.09 9.64 -2.17
CA MET A 137 -6.20 10.34 -3.45
C MET A 137 -4.84 10.93 -3.84
N VAL A 138 -4.43 10.71 -5.10
CA VAL A 138 -3.29 11.39 -5.70
C VAL A 138 -3.80 12.60 -6.52
N PRO A 139 -3.00 13.65 -6.74
CA PRO A 139 -3.37 14.72 -7.67
C PRO A 139 -3.64 14.16 -9.07
N GLY A 140 -4.63 14.71 -9.81
CA GLY A 140 -4.88 14.32 -11.19
C GLY A 140 -6.28 13.81 -11.48
N SER A 141 -6.42 13.10 -12.59
CA SER A 141 -7.68 12.59 -13.12
C SER A 141 -8.09 11.25 -12.48
N VAL A 142 -9.31 10.78 -12.79
CA VAL A 142 -9.79 9.44 -12.42
C VAL A 142 -8.83 8.37 -12.95
N LYS A 143 -8.33 8.52 -14.19
CA LYS A 143 -7.32 7.65 -14.75
C LYS A 143 -6.05 7.63 -13.90
N ASP A 144 -5.59 8.79 -13.44
CA ASP A 144 -4.38 8.89 -12.60
C ASP A 144 -4.58 8.22 -11.25
N GLN A 145 -5.82 8.24 -10.68
CA GLN A 145 -6.13 7.48 -9.48
C GLN A 145 -5.94 5.98 -9.67
N ILE A 146 -6.28 5.44 -10.84
CA ILE A 146 -6.19 4.00 -11.15
C ILE A 146 -4.75 3.62 -11.52
N THR A 147 -4.10 4.40 -12.39
CA THR A 147 -2.76 4.06 -12.89
C THR A 147 -1.64 4.39 -11.93
N LEU A 148 -1.83 5.35 -11.02
CA LEU A 148 -0.76 5.96 -10.21
C LEU A 148 0.42 6.43 -11.09
N TYR A 149 0.09 6.99 -12.26
CA TYR A 149 1.04 7.45 -13.29
C TYR A 149 1.94 6.36 -13.89
N ASP A 150 1.61 5.09 -13.70
CA ASP A 150 2.33 3.99 -14.35
C ASP A 150 1.97 3.92 -15.82
N SER A 151 2.93 4.28 -16.67
CA SER A 151 2.77 4.27 -18.14
C SER A 151 2.58 2.88 -18.75
N LYS A 152 2.84 1.82 -17.98
CA LYS A 152 2.63 0.43 -18.42
C LYS A 152 1.16 0.03 -18.38
N ILE A 153 0.33 0.73 -17.58
CA ILE A 153 -1.12 0.47 -17.50
C ILE A 153 -1.79 1.24 -18.63
N SER A 154 -2.34 0.50 -19.57
CA SER A 154 -3.02 1.05 -20.73
C SER A 154 -4.42 1.59 -20.40
N ASN A 155 -5.01 2.40 -21.30
CA ASN A 155 -6.40 2.83 -21.17
C ASN A 155 -7.39 1.64 -21.20
N ALA A 156 -7.03 0.54 -21.84
CA ALA A 156 -7.83 -0.67 -21.84
C ALA A 156 -7.84 -1.33 -20.47
N ASP A 157 -6.69 -1.39 -19.79
CA ASP A 157 -6.57 -1.95 -18.45
C ASP A 157 -7.34 -1.10 -17.43
N VAL A 158 -7.30 0.23 -17.56
CA VAL A 158 -8.10 1.17 -16.75
C VAL A 158 -9.58 0.91 -16.89
N LYS A 159 -10.08 0.77 -18.12
CA LYS A 159 -11.50 0.46 -18.39
C LYS A 159 -11.89 -0.90 -17.82
N LYS A 160 -11.09 -1.93 -18.08
CA LYS A 160 -11.30 -3.29 -17.54
C LYS A 160 -11.38 -3.29 -16.02
N ALA A 161 -10.48 -2.56 -15.33
CA ALA A 161 -10.50 -2.43 -13.88
C ALA A 161 -11.76 -1.70 -13.38
N ALA A 162 -12.19 -0.64 -14.06
CA ALA A 162 -13.44 0.07 -13.74
C ALA A 162 -14.70 -0.79 -13.98
N GLU A 163 -14.71 -1.61 -15.02
CA GLU A 163 -15.78 -2.57 -15.29
C GLU A 163 -15.85 -3.65 -14.21
N LEU A 164 -14.69 -4.21 -13.83
CA LEU A 164 -14.58 -5.21 -12.76
C LEU A 164 -15.18 -4.73 -11.43
N THR A 165 -15.02 -3.45 -11.11
CA THR A 165 -15.54 -2.85 -9.87
C THR A 165 -16.93 -2.22 -10.03
N GLY A 166 -17.56 -2.30 -11.21
CA GLY A 166 -18.85 -1.67 -11.48
C GLY A 166 -18.83 -0.15 -11.59
N LEU A 167 -17.65 0.50 -11.55
CA LEU A 167 -17.52 1.95 -11.63
C LEU A 167 -17.59 2.51 -13.06
N ALA A 168 -17.46 1.70 -14.09
CA ALA A 168 -17.35 2.15 -15.48
C ALA A 168 -18.47 3.12 -15.85
N LYS A 169 -19.74 2.76 -15.60
CA LYS A 169 -20.90 3.62 -15.92
C LYS A 169 -20.87 4.95 -15.15
N THR A 170 -20.46 4.94 -13.89
CA THR A 170 -20.35 6.14 -13.06
C THR A 170 -19.29 7.08 -13.62
N ILE A 171 -18.13 6.54 -14.01
CA ILE A 171 -17.02 7.31 -14.58
C ILE A 171 -17.40 7.86 -15.97
N GLU A 172 -18.03 7.05 -16.82
CA GLU A 172 -18.45 7.44 -18.16
C GLU A 172 -19.54 8.53 -18.15
N ALA A 173 -20.31 8.64 -17.07
CA ALA A 173 -21.29 9.72 -16.88
C ALA A 173 -20.66 11.07 -16.46
N LEU A 174 -19.37 11.11 -16.10
CA LEU A 174 -18.67 12.36 -15.76
C LEU A 174 -18.40 13.19 -17.02
N PRO A 175 -18.31 14.53 -16.91
CA PRO A 175 -18.13 15.43 -18.05
C PRO A 175 -16.92 15.11 -18.93
N TYR A 176 -15.81 14.70 -18.33
CA TYR A 176 -14.57 14.31 -19.01
C TYR A 176 -14.22 12.83 -18.79
N GLN A 177 -15.19 12.04 -18.35
CA GLN A 177 -15.03 10.59 -18.12
C GLN A 177 -13.76 10.29 -17.30
N TYR A 178 -12.87 9.43 -17.80
CA TYR A 178 -11.63 9.05 -17.13
C TYR A 178 -10.62 10.19 -16.96
N ASP A 179 -10.74 11.27 -17.76
CA ASP A 179 -9.88 12.45 -17.68
C ASP A 179 -10.44 13.51 -16.72
N THR A 180 -11.58 13.25 -16.07
CA THR A 180 -12.14 14.13 -15.05
C THR A 180 -11.18 14.26 -13.86
N ILE A 181 -10.83 15.50 -13.51
CA ILE A 181 -9.96 15.78 -12.36
C ILE A 181 -10.68 15.40 -11.07
N CYS A 182 -10.01 14.63 -10.23
CA CYS A 182 -10.57 14.17 -8.96
C CYS A 182 -10.56 15.26 -7.89
N THR A 183 -11.72 15.41 -7.24
CA THR A 183 -11.92 16.18 -6.01
C THR A 183 -12.54 15.27 -4.96
N GLN A 184 -12.46 15.63 -3.67
CA GLN A 184 -12.92 14.75 -2.60
C GLN A 184 -14.43 14.46 -2.64
N ASP A 185 -15.20 15.34 -3.25
CA ASP A 185 -16.66 15.28 -3.42
C ASP A 185 -17.11 14.57 -4.71
N LEU A 186 -16.16 14.15 -5.58
CA LEU A 186 -16.49 13.56 -6.88
C LEU A 186 -17.19 12.20 -6.75
N PHE A 187 -16.82 11.42 -5.74
CA PHE A 187 -17.33 10.08 -5.50
C PHE A 187 -17.81 9.91 -4.05
N SER A 188 -18.80 9.04 -3.85
CA SER A 188 -19.19 8.59 -2.52
C SER A 188 -18.07 7.75 -1.87
N GLN A 189 -18.12 7.57 -0.55
CA GLN A 189 -17.14 6.75 0.17
C GLN A 189 -17.05 5.32 -0.38
N GLY A 190 -18.19 4.69 -0.72
CA GLY A 190 -18.21 3.38 -1.36
C GLY A 190 -17.58 3.38 -2.74
N GLN A 191 -17.82 4.43 -3.56
CA GLN A 191 -17.20 4.57 -4.87
C GLN A 191 -15.70 4.79 -4.79
N TRP A 192 -15.20 5.54 -3.80
CA TRP A 192 -13.77 5.66 -3.53
C TRP A 192 -13.15 4.30 -3.16
N GLN A 193 -13.88 3.47 -2.40
CA GLN A 193 -13.44 2.12 -2.08
C GLN A 193 -13.35 1.24 -3.34
N LEU A 194 -14.36 1.29 -4.21
CA LEU A 194 -14.33 0.60 -5.52
C LEU A 194 -13.19 1.08 -6.40
N LEU A 195 -12.90 2.37 -6.39
CA LEU A 195 -11.77 2.94 -7.14
C LEU A 195 -10.41 2.46 -6.59
N SER A 196 -10.33 2.24 -5.27
CA SER A 196 -9.16 1.62 -4.63
C SER A 196 -8.92 0.19 -5.13
N ILE A 197 -10.01 -0.58 -5.27
CA ILE A 197 -9.95 -1.93 -5.82
C ILE A 197 -9.57 -1.90 -7.30
N ALA A 198 -10.17 -1.00 -8.10
CA ALA A 198 -9.81 -0.81 -9.51
C ALA A 198 -8.33 -0.47 -9.68
N ARG A 199 -7.79 0.42 -8.83
CA ARG A 199 -6.36 0.75 -8.76
C ARG A 199 -5.47 -0.47 -8.53
N ALA A 200 -5.87 -1.31 -7.57
CA ALA A 200 -5.12 -2.52 -7.24
C ALA A 200 -5.18 -3.55 -8.38
N ALA A 201 -6.34 -3.69 -9.02
CA ALA A 201 -6.58 -4.68 -10.08
C ALA A 201 -5.98 -4.27 -11.44
N ALA A 202 -5.81 -2.97 -11.71
CA ALA A 202 -5.37 -2.46 -13.02
C ALA A 202 -3.98 -2.96 -13.46
N ALA A 203 -3.12 -3.31 -12.51
CA ALA A 203 -1.80 -3.89 -12.78
C ALA A 203 -1.84 -5.41 -12.98
N GLU A 204 -3.02 -6.05 -12.91
CA GLU A 204 -3.22 -7.52 -12.94
C GLU A 204 -2.26 -8.24 -11.97
N PRO A 205 -2.32 -7.96 -10.67
CA PRO A 205 -1.40 -8.51 -9.70
C PRO A 205 -1.61 -10.01 -9.50
N GLU A 206 -0.55 -10.73 -9.13
CA GLU A 206 -0.59 -12.16 -8.84
C GLU A 206 -1.24 -12.46 -7.48
N ILE A 207 -1.14 -11.53 -6.53
CA ILE A 207 -1.69 -11.62 -5.17
C ILE A 207 -2.45 -10.34 -4.86
N LEU A 208 -3.71 -10.45 -4.47
CA LEU A 208 -4.54 -9.33 -4.05
C LEU A 208 -4.70 -9.35 -2.53
N LEU A 209 -4.28 -8.28 -1.87
CA LEU A 209 -4.40 -8.08 -0.43
C LEU A 209 -5.49 -7.03 -0.16
N LEU A 210 -6.54 -7.42 0.57
CA LEU A 210 -7.72 -6.59 0.80
C LEU A 210 -7.88 -6.35 2.31
N ASP A 211 -7.59 -5.12 2.79
CA ASP A 211 -7.66 -4.79 4.22
C ASP A 211 -8.98 -4.09 4.55
N GLU A 212 -9.87 -4.80 5.28
CA GLU A 212 -11.16 -4.32 5.79
C GLU A 212 -12.07 -3.62 4.75
N ILE A 213 -12.07 -4.10 3.48
CA ILE A 213 -12.81 -3.47 2.38
C ILE A 213 -14.33 -3.60 2.50
N THR A 214 -14.84 -4.57 3.26
CA THR A 214 -16.28 -4.89 3.29
C THR A 214 -17.08 -3.95 4.20
N ALA A 215 -16.44 -3.18 5.07
CA ALA A 215 -17.13 -2.33 6.02
C ALA A 215 -18.02 -1.23 5.40
N ASN A 216 -17.76 -0.87 4.12
CA ASN A 216 -18.44 0.21 3.41
C ASN A 216 -19.05 -0.21 2.06
N LEU A 217 -19.02 -1.51 1.73
CA LEU A 217 -19.63 -2.05 0.51
C LEU A 217 -21.02 -2.63 0.83
N ASP A 218 -21.96 -2.43 -0.09
CA ASP A 218 -23.22 -3.17 -0.03
C ASP A 218 -23.02 -4.65 -0.43
N ALA A 219 -23.97 -5.51 -0.04
CA ALA A 219 -23.85 -6.96 -0.23
C ALA A 219 -23.77 -7.40 -1.71
N GLU A 220 -24.23 -6.57 -2.64
CA GLU A 220 -24.18 -6.86 -4.08
C GLU A 220 -22.78 -6.55 -4.62
N THR A 221 -22.21 -5.43 -4.23
CA THR A 221 -20.85 -5.00 -4.57
C THR A 221 -19.81 -5.92 -3.93
N GLU A 222 -20.01 -6.33 -2.68
CA GLU A 222 -19.14 -7.31 -2.01
C GLU A 222 -19.05 -8.62 -2.80
N LYS A 223 -20.19 -9.16 -3.25
CA LYS A 223 -20.20 -10.36 -4.10
C LYS A 223 -19.50 -10.17 -5.43
N MET A 224 -19.60 -8.98 -6.04
CA MET A 224 -18.97 -8.70 -7.33
C MET A 224 -17.44 -8.65 -7.21
N VAL A 225 -16.93 -8.16 -6.10
CA VAL A 225 -15.48 -8.05 -5.84
C VAL A 225 -14.87 -9.38 -5.41
N LEU A 226 -15.64 -10.27 -4.75
CA LEU A 226 -15.15 -11.54 -4.19
C LEU A 226 -15.36 -12.74 -5.15
N ASN A 227 -16.00 -12.57 -6.29
CA ASN A 227 -16.18 -13.58 -7.34
C ASN A 227 -15.26 -13.31 -8.54
#